data_dc239e8f14f694cf79350df2d59b4738
#
_entry.id   dc239e8f14f694cf79350df2d59b4738
#
_cell.length_a   1.000
_cell.length_b   1.000
_cell.length_c   1.000
_cell.angle_alpha   90.00
_cell.angle_beta   90.00
_cell.angle_gamma   90.00
#
_symmetry.space_group_name_H-M   'P 1'
#
loop_
_entity.id
_entity.type
_entity.pdbx_description
1 polymer ?
#
loop_
_entity_poly.entity_id
_entity_poly.type
_entity_poly.pdbx_seq_one_letter_code
_entity_poly.pdbx_strand_id
1 'polypeptide(L)'
;MHQADPDIRNRLLVARLPAMPQILLKLIEQCQSEQVGMAALAELIAKDPGMTGKILGVANSSAYHRSGRKVGLEHSLMALGVDMIKTLVISESVFQVFNNFSHANSTDLRGFWQHSLSAAVMAREIAAKMRYPHTEEAYLAGLLHDVGRLALLAVAPGEYALNFLAVDDDNLCAVEQRTLSISHPEAGAWLVERWNLDSFLADSVLYHHE
;
A
#
# COMPACT_ATOMS: atom_id res chain seq x y z
N MET A 1 19.58 26.34 -21.61
CA MET A 1 18.19 26.06 -22.01
C MET A 1 17.93 24.60 -21.68
N HIS A 2 17.39 24.29 -20.49
CA HIS A 2 16.89 22.98 -20.18
C HIS A 2 15.55 22.84 -20.91
N GLN A 3 15.49 21.95 -21.92
CA GLN A 3 14.22 21.48 -22.44
C GLN A 3 13.47 20.84 -21.26
N ALA A 4 12.29 21.34 -21.00
CA ALA A 4 11.35 20.68 -20.08
C ALA A 4 11.12 19.27 -20.63
N ASP A 5 11.54 18.28 -19.86
CA ASP A 5 11.35 16.87 -20.19
C ASP A 5 9.85 16.57 -20.31
N PRO A 6 9.38 15.79 -21.27
CA PRO A 6 7.98 15.54 -21.47
C PRO A 6 7.39 14.97 -20.17
N ASP A 7 6.51 15.76 -19.61
CA ASP A 7 5.54 15.58 -18.56
C ASP A 7 5.63 14.22 -17.83
N ILE A 8 6.16 14.24 -16.61
CA ILE A 8 6.22 13.05 -15.73
C ILE A 8 4.84 12.41 -15.57
N ARG A 9 3.74 13.18 -15.66
CA ARG A 9 2.39 12.66 -15.73
C ARG A 9 2.23 11.70 -16.92
N ASN A 10 2.76 12.05 -18.10
CA ASN A 10 2.78 11.14 -19.24
C ASN A 10 3.72 9.94 -18.99
N ARG A 11 4.84 10.16 -18.31
CA ARG A 11 5.73 9.05 -17.91
C ARG A 11 5.03 8.12 -16.92
N LEU A 12 4.27 8.61 -15.94
CA LEU A 12 3.43 7.82 -15.07
C LEU A 12 2.36 7.03 -15.83
N LEU A 13 1.72 7.65 -16.82
CA LEU A 13 0.69 7.00 -17.65
C LEU A 13 1.28 5.90 -18.54
N VAL A 14 2.47 6.14 -19.11
CA VAL A 14 3.15 5.24 -20.05
C VAL A 14 4.11 4.29 -19.32
N ALA A 15 4.62 4.69 -18.15
CA ALA A 15 5.49 3.84 -17.37
C ALA A 15 4.75 2.54 -17.03
N ARG A 16 5.45 1.46 -17.21
CA ARG A 16 5.07 0.18 -16.61
C ARG A 16 5.29 0.29 -15.11
N LEU A 17 4.52 1.20 -14.46
CA LEU A 17 4.41 1.13 -13.00
C LEU A 17 4.02 -0.29 -12.63
N PRO A 18 4.55 -0.80 -11.54
CA PRO A 18 4.28 -2.16 -11.15
C PRO A 18 2.76 -2.37 -11.09
N ALA A 19 2.25 -3.12 -12.06
CA ALA A 19 0.86 -3.53 -12.01
C ALA A 19 0.70 -4.47 -10.82
N MET A 20 -0.36 -4.26 -10.05
CA MET A 20 -0.71 -5.19 -9.00
C MET A 20 -0.94 -6.59 -9.63
N PRO A 21 -0.34 -7.65 -9.11
CA PRO A 21 -0.55 -9.00 -9.65
C PRO A 21 -2.03 -9.35 -9.74
N GLN A 22 -2.44 -10.00 -10.84
CA GLN A 22 -3.85 -10.34 -11.13
C GLN A 22 -4.55 -11.07 -9.99
N ILE A 23 -3.81 -11.92 -9.26
CA ILE A 23 -4.35 -12.65 -8.11
C ILE A 23 -4.72 -11.70 -6.96
N LEU A 24 -3.93 -10.66 -6.76
CA LEU A 24 -4.13 -9.69 -5.69
C LEU A 24 -5.29 -8.75 -6.01
N LEU A 25 -5.44 -8.34 -7.28
CA LEU A 25 -6.64 -7.60 -7.73
C LEU A 25 -7.92 -8.39 -7.48
N LYS A 26 -7.92 -9.69 -7.82
CA LYS A 26 -9.05 -10.58 -7.56
C LYS A 26 -9.35 -10.76 -6.07
N LEU A 27 -8.31 -10.82 -5.22
CA LEU A 27 -8.48 -10.90 -3.78
C LEU A 27 -9.09 -9.61 -3.21
N ILE A 28 -8.63 -8.45 -3.66
CA ILE A 28 -9.19 -7.15 -3.26
C ILE A 28 -10.65 -7.05 -3.69
N GLU A 29 -10.96 -7.37 -4.94
CA GLU A 29 -12.32 -7.38 -5.49
C GLU A 29 -13.25 -8.32 -4.69
N GLN A 30 -12.78 -9.51 -4.34
CA GLN A 30 -13.53 -10.43 -3.49
C GLN A 30 -13.77 -9.88 -2.08
N CYS A 31 -12.78 -9.20 -1.48
CA CYS A 31 -12.93 -8.58 -0.16
C CYS A 31 -13.89 -7.37 -0.16
N GLN A 32 -14.12 -6.74 -1.32
CA GLN A 32 -15.05 -5.61 -1.48
C GLN A 32 -16.49 -6.07 -1.76
N SER A 33 -16.70 -7.34 -2.07
CA SER A 33 -18.01 -7.89 -2.37
C SER A 33 -18.90 -7.95 -1.12
N GLU A 34 -20.19 -7.59 -1.25
CA GLU A 34 -21.16 -7.67 -0.14
C GLU A 34 -21.37 -9.10 0.39
N GLN A 35 -21.06 -10.11 -0.42
CA GLN A 35 -21.19 -11.52 -0.06
C GLN A 35 -19.82 -12.22 -0.18
N VAL A 36 -18.95 -11.98 0.80
CA VAL A 36 -17.63 -12.61 0.82
C VAL A 36 -17.75 -14.10 1.19
N GLY A 37 -17.54 -14.97 0.24
CA GLY A 37 -17.41 -16.41 0.49
C GLY A 37 -16.02 -16.75 1.05
N MET A 38 -15.90 -17.03 2.35
CA MET A 38 -14.60 -17.36 2.97
C MET A 38 -13.91 -18.55 2.31
N ALA A 39 -14.66 -19.55 1.83
CA ALA A 39 -14.11 -20.68 1.10
C ALA A 39 -13.49 -20.23 -0.25
N ALA A 40 -14.19 -19.40 -1.03
CA ALA A 40 -13.67 -18.87 -2.29
C ALA A 40 -12.42 -17.99 -2.08
N LEU A 41 -12.42 -17.20 -1.01
CA LEU A 41 -11.27 -16.38 -0.62
C LEU A 41 -10.07 -17.27 -0.23
N ALA A 42 -10.31 -18.35 0.51
CA ALA A 42 -9.30 -19.34 0.88
C ALA A 42 -8.69 -20.02 -0.35
N GLU A 43 -9.51 -20.39 -1.34
CA GLU A 43 -9.04 -20.98 -2.60
C GLU A 43 -8.16 -20.02 -3.42
N LEU A 44 -8.47 -18.74 -3.43
CA LEU A 44 -7.66 -17.72 -4.10
C LEU A 44 -6.33 -17.52 -3.37
N ILE A 45 -6.36 -17.36 -2.05
CA ILE A 45 -5.19 -17.15 -1.21
C ILE A 45 -4.25 -18.37 -1.28
N ALA A 46 -4.80 -19.59 -1.31
CA ALA A 46 -4.01 -20.83 -1.41
C ALA A 46 -3.17 -20.93 -2.70
N LYS A 47 -3.50 -20.14 -3.75
CA LYS A 47 -2.71 -20.08 -4.99
C LYS A 47 -1.42 -19.27 -4.83
N ASP A 48 -1.31 -18.46 -3.77
CA ASP A 48 -0.11 -17.70 -3.42
C ASP A 48 0.48 -18.22 -2.09
N PRO A 49 1.58 -19.01 -2.13
CA PRO A 49 2.19 -19.55 -0.92
C PRO A 49 2.73 -18.47 0.02
N GLY A 50 3.18 -17.32 -0.51
CA GLY A 50 3.68 -16.19 0.27
C GLY A 50 2.56 -15.55 1.07
N MET A 51 1.44 -15.23 0.43
CA MET A 51 0.25 -14.70 1.06
C MET A 51 -0.33 -15.68 2.09
N THR A 52 -0.44 -16.97 1.71
CA THR A 52 -0.90 -18.04 2.62
C THR A 52 -0.05 -18.06 3.88
N GLY A 53 1.29 -18.06 3.75
CA GLY A 53 2.21 -18.07 4.88
C GLY A 53 2.05 -16.87 5.81
N LYS A 54 1.85 -15.68 5.25
CA LYS A 54 1.65 -14.45 6.02
C LYS A 54 0.31 -14.47 6.78
N ILE A 55 -0.78 -14.82 6.11
CA ILE A 55 -2.10 -14.93 6.75
C ILE A 55 -2.08 -15.95 7.89
N LEU A 56 -1.53 -17.13 7.64
CA LEU A 56 -1.37 -18.14 8.69
C LEU A 56 -0.46 -17.67 9.83
N GLY A 57 0.60 -16.93 9.51
CA GLY A 57 1.50 -16.33 10.51
C GLY A 57 0.77 -15.37 11.43
N VAL A 58 -0.03 -14.46 10.87
CA VAL A 58 -0.81 -13.49 11.65
C VAL A 58 -1.90 -14.20 12.46
N ALA A 59 -2.68 -15.10 11.84
CA ALA A 59 -3.76 -15.82 12.51
C ALA A 59 -3.26 -16.72 13.65
N ASN A 60 -2.07 -17.29 13.52
CA ASN A 60 -1.46 -18.13 14.56
C ASN A 60 -0.58 -17.32 15.55
N SER A 61 -0.53 -16.00 15.45
CA SER A 61 0.15 -15.17 16.43
C SER A 61 -0.61 -15.15 17.76
N SER A 62 0.08 -14.82 18.84
CA SER A 62 -0.52 -14.72 20.18
C SER A 62 -1.65 -13.70 20.29
N ALA A 63 -1.73 -12.74 19.35
CA ALA A 63 -2.79 -11.75 19.29
C ALA A 63 -4.14 -12.34 18.89
N TYR A 64 -4.14 -13.35 18.02
CA TYR A 64 -5.35 -13.95 17.44
C TYR A 64 -5.60 -15.39 17.91
N HIS A 65 -4.57 -16.08 18.40
CA HIS A 65 -4.64 -17.50 18.71
C HIS A 65 -4.40 -17.76 20.20
N ARG A 66 -5.47 -18.12 20.93
CA ARG A 66 -5.42 -18.41 22.38
C ARG A 66 -5.29 -19.89 22.71
N SER A 67 -5.52 -20.80 21.75
CA SER A 67 -5.65 -22.24 22.04
C SER A 67 -4.40 -23.08 21.78
N GLY A 68 -3.32 -22.52 21.25
CA GLY A 68 -2.06 -23.24 20.97
C GLY A 68 -2.12 -24.27 19.85
N ARG A 69 -3.31 -24.51 19.25
CA ARG A 69 -3.48 -25.50 18.17
C ARG A 69 -3.49 -24.79 16.82
N LYS A 70 -2.56 -25.15 15.93
CA LYS A 70 -2.51 -24.60 14.57
C LYS A 70 -3.81 -24.89 13.83
N VAL A 71 -4.39 -23.85 13.21
CA VAL A 71 -5.63 -23.94 12.45
C VAL A 71 -5.34 -23.81 10.95
N GLY A 72 -6.18 -24.43 10.12
CA GLY A 72 -6.09 -24.34 8.68
C GLY A 72 -6.45 -22.96 8.13
N LEU A 73 -6.20 -22.73 6.84
CA LEU A 73 -6.36 -21.42 6.19
C LEU A 73 -7.78 -20.87 6.34
N GLU A 74 -8.81 -21.63 5.99
CA GLU A 74 -10.20 -21.18 6.07
C GLU A 74 -10.61 -20.74 7.49
N HIS A 75 -10.21 -21.50 8.48
CA HIS A 75 -10.44 -21.16 9.90
C HIS A 75 -9.69 -19.91 10.32
N SER A 76 -8.48 -19.74 9.80
CA SER A 76 -7.67 -18.53 10.01
C SER A 76 -8.34 -17.30 9.42
N LEU A 77 -8.90 -17.42 8.21
CA LEU A 77 -9.64 -16.33 7.56
C LEU A 77 -10.88 -15.93 8.34
N MET A 78 -11.65 -16.91 8.81
CA MET A 78 -12.82 -16.65 9.66
C MET A 78 -12.45 -15.95 10.97
N ALA A 79 -11.32 -16.31 11.57
CA ALA A 79 -10.85 -15.70 12.82
C ALA A 79 -10.34 -14.26 12.62
N LEU A 80 -9.73 -13.93 11.47
CA LEU A 80 -9.22 -12.60 11.16
C LEU A 80 -10.31 -11.63 10.72
N GLY A 81 -11.32 -12.13 10.01
CA GLY A 81 -12.36 -11.31 9.39
C GLY A 81 -11.90 -10.62 8.10
N VAL A 82 -12.87 -10.13 7.32
CA VAL A 82 -12.66 -9.61 5.97
C VAL A 82 -11.76 -8.39 5.95
N ASP A 83 -11.97 -7.45 6.88
CA ASP A 83 -11.20 -6.19 6.92
C ASP A 83 -9.72 -6.43 7.16
N MET A 84 -9.38 -7.31 8.12
CA MET A 84 -7.99 -7.69 8.36
C MET A 84 -7.39 -8.44 7.17
N ILE A 85 -8.16 -9.29 6.49
CA ILE A 85 -7.69 -9.98 5.27
C ILE A 85 -7.42 -8.96 4.17
N LYS A 86 -8.33 -8.00 3.94
CA LYS A 86 -8.17 -6.89 2.98
C LYS A 86 -6.89 -6.13 3.27
N THR A 87 -6.68 -5.75 4.53
CA THR A 87 -5.46 -5.06 4.99
C THR A 87 -4.20 -5.84 4.69
N LEU A 88 -4.16 -7.13 5.04
CA LEU A 88 -2.99 -7.99 4.79
C LEU A 88 -2.72 -8.16 3.29
N VAL A 89 -3.78 -8.36 2.49
CA VAL A 89 -3.67 -8.50 1.03
C VAL A 89 -3.13 -7.23 0.39
N ILE A 90 -3.67 -6.06 0.72
CA ILE A 90 -3.21 -4.78 0.15
C ILE A 90 -1.77 -4.48 0.60
N SER A 91 -1.47 -4.60 1.89
CA SER A 91 -0.13 -4.33 2.43
C SER A 91 0.94 -5.19 1.75
N GLU A 92 0.68 -6.49 1.62
CA GLU A 92 1.59 -7.42 0.98
C GLU A 92 1.75 -7.14 -0.51
N SER A 93 0.65 -6.78 -1.18
CA SER A 93 0.64 -6.44 -2.59
C SER A 93 1.53 -5.24 -2.89
N VAL A 94 1.37 -4.18 -2.12
CA VAL A 94 2.16 -2.94 -2.24
C VAL A 94 3.64 -3.25 -2.00
N PHE A 95 3.93 -4.01 -0.95
CA PHE A 95 5.30 -4.42 -0.64
C PHE A 95 5.94 -5.23 -1.77
N GLN A 96 5.25 -6.24 -2.29
CA GLN A 96 5.76 -7.09 -3.40
C GLN A 96 5.99 -6.29 -4.68
N VAL A 97 5.03 -5.41 -5.01
CA VAL A 97 5.08 -4.55 -6.18
C VAL A 97 6.37 -3.73 -6.19
N PHE A 98 6.70 -3.06 -5.11
CA PHE A 98 7.86 -2.17 -5.07
C PHE A 98 9.19 -2.86 -4.75
N ASN A 99 9.19 -3.97 -4.02
CA ASN A 99 10.43 -4.76 -3.80
C ASN A 99 10.97 -5.41 -5.09
N ASN A 100 10.10 -5.72 -6.03
CA ASN A 100 10.50 -6.31 -7.31
C ASN A 100 10.90 -5.27 -8.36
N PHE A 101 10.86 -3.98 -8.02
CA PHE A 101 11.22 -2.91 -8.95
C PHE A 101 12.75 -2.78 -9.04
N SER A 102 13.29 -2.79 -10.26
CA SER A 102 14.73 -2.87 -10.53
C SER A 102 15.56 -1.72 -9.91
N HIS A 103 14.95 -0.57 -9.66
CA HIS A 103 15.60 0.58 -9.04
C HIS A 103 15.54 0.58 -7.50
N ALA A 104 14.65 -0.19 -6.90
CA ALA A 104 14.59 -0.37 -5.44
C ALA A 104 15.86 -1.05 -4.89
N ASN A 105 16.56 -1.83 -5.71
CA ASN A 105 17.80 -2.50 -5.31
C ASN A 105 18.99 -1.53 -5.06
N SER A 106 18.93 -0.28 -5.53
CA SER A 106 19.96 0.75 -5.33
C SER A 106 19.61 1.76 -4.24
N THR A 107 18.35 1.79 -3.77
CA THR A 107 17.86 2.73 -2.76
C THR A 107 17.45 1.97 -1.49
N ASP A 108 17.94 2.38 -0.34
CA ASP A 108 17.51 1.79 0.94
C ASP A 108 16.08 2.25 1.27
N LEU A 109 15.11 1.37 0.98
CA LEU A 109 13.70 1.60 1.28
C LEU A 109 13.32 1.29 2.74
N ARG A 110 14.27 0.92 3.58
CA ARG A 110 14.00 0.53 4.97
C ARG A 110 13.38 1.68 5.77
N GLY A 111 13.96 2.87 5.67
CA GLY A 111 13.44 4.06 6.34
C GLY A 111 12.03 4.40 5.87
N PHE A 112 11.79 4.35 4.56
CA PHE A 112 10.48 4.54 3.97
C PHE A 112 9.44 3.57 4.56
N TRP A 113 9.73 2.26 4.57
CA TRP A 113 8.80 1.27 5.11
C TRP A 113 8.58 1.40 6.62
N GLN A 114 9.63 1.77 7.37
CA GLN A 114 9.50 2.05 8.80
C GLN A 114 8.57 3.23 9.06
N HIS A 115 8.71 4.32 8.29
CA HIS A 115 7.83 5.49 8.36
C HIS A 115 6.39 5.10 8.05
N SER A 116 6.14 4.50 6.90
CA SER A 116 4.80 4.09 6.46
C SER A 116 4.12 3.13 7.44
N LEU A 117 4.83 2.13 7.97
CA LEU A 117 4.29 1.22 8.98
C LEU A 117 4.00 1.93 10.31
N SER A 118 4.86 2.86 10.72
CA SER A 118 4.61 3.64 11.95
C SER A 118 3.37 4.51 11.80
N ALA A 119 3.22 5.22 10.68
CA ALA A 119 2.03 6.00 10.36
C ALA A 119 0.76 5.12 10.34
N ALA A 120 0.83 3.95 9.72
CA ALA A 120 -0.29 2.99 9.67
C ALA A 120 -0.75 2.55 11.07
N VAL A 121 0.21 2.14 11.91
CA VAL A 121 -0.11 1.70 13.29
C VAL A 121 -0.68 2.85 14.11
N MET A 122 -0.10 4.05 14.02
CA MET A 122 -0.59 5.23 14.72
C MET A 122 -1.99 5.62 14.26
N ALA A 123 -2.25 5.64 12.96
CA ALA A 123 -3.57 5.96 12.39
C ALA A 123 -4.64 4.98 12.92
N ARG A 124 -4.37 3.68 12.92
CA ARG A 124 -5.27 2.67 13.49
C ARG A 124 -5.53 2.87 14.98
N GLU A 125 -4.49 3.13 15.77
CA GLU A 125 -4.63 3.34 17.21
C GLU A 125 -5.42 4.62 17.53
N ILE A 126 -5.22 5.70 16.77
CA ILE A 126 -5.99 6.94 16.90
C ILE A 126 -7.44 6.68 16.51
N ALA A 127 -7.70 6.04 15.38
CA ALA A 127 -9.04 5.68 14.92
C ALA A 127 -9.78 4.84 15.99
N ALA A 128 -9.12 3.84 16.56
CA ALA A 128 -9.70 3.01 17.63
C ALA A 128 -10.03 3.84 18.88
N LYS A 129 -9.15 4.74 19.33
CA LYS A 129 -9.40 5.64 20.46
C LYS A 129 -10.55 6.61 20.20
N MET A 130 -10.69 7.08 18.96
CA MET A 130 -11.79 7.93 18.53
C MET A 130 -13.08 7.16 18.25
N ARG A 131 -13.08 5.85 18.39
CA ARG A 131 -14.21 4.95 18.08
C ARG A 131 -14.64 5.04 16.60
N TYR A 132 -13.68 5.31 15.73
CA TYR A 132 -13.91 5.25 14.28
C TYR A 132 -14.15 3.78 13.88
N PRO A 133 -15.24 3.46 13.16
CA PRO A 133 -15.63 2.07 12.91
C PRO A 133 -14.69 1.31 11.98
N HIS A 134 -13.99 2.04 11.10
CA HIS A 134 -13.16 1.45 10.03
C HIS A 134 -11.66 1.61 10.33
N THR A 135 -11.20 1.03 11.44
CA THR A 135 -9.81 1.16 11.90
C THR A 135 -8.79 0.59 10.92
N GLU A 136 -9.17 -0.44 10.16
CA GLU A 136 -8.30 -1.03 9.14
C GLU A 136 -8.16 -0.14 7.89
N GLU A 137 -9.17 0.66 7.56
CA GLU A 137 -9.06 1.69 6.51
C GLU A 137 -8.09 2.80 6.93
N ALA A 138 -8.17 3.23 8.20
CA ALA A 138 -7.20 4.18 8.75
C ALA A 138 -5.77 3.64 8.73
N TYR A 139 -5.58 2.34 9.02
CA TYR A 139 -4.28 1.68 8.87
C TYR A 139 -3.78 1.76 7.42
N LEU A 140 -4.63 1.42 6.45
CA LEU A 140 -4.26 1.46 5.03
C LEU A 140 -3.97 2.87 4.54
N ALA A 141 -4.73 3.87 4.99
CA ALA A 141 -4.46 5.27 4.70
C ALA A 141 -3.06 5.68 5.18
N GLY A 142 -2.72 5.35 6.43
CA GLY A 142 -1.38 5.59 6.97
C GLY A 142 -0.27 4.78 6.28
N LEU A 143 -0.54 3.57 5.80
CA LEU A 143 0.43 2.76 5.07
C LEU A 143 0.74 3.33 3.69
N LEU A 144 -0.29 3.88 3.02
CA LEU A 144 -0.23 4.28 1.62
C LEU A 144 0.03 5.78 1.42
N HIS A 145 -0.03 6.60 2.48
CA HIS A 145 0.02 8.07 2.33
C HIS A 145 1.17 8.53 1.44
N ASP A 146 2.34 7.93 1.58
CA ASP A 146 3.58 8.25 0.87
C ASP A 146 3.86 7.37 -0.37
N VAL A 147 2.92 6.50 -0.79
CA VAL A 147 3.16 5.54 -1.88
C VAL A 147 3.54 6.22 -3.20
N GLY A 148 3.14 7.46 -3.40
CA GLY A 148 3.50 8.27 -4.57
C GLY A 148 5.00 8.55 -4.65
N ARG A 149 5.73 8.61 -3.53
CA ARG A 149 7.20 8.74 -3.52
C ARG A 149 7.86 7.54 -4.20
N LEU A 150 7.33 6.34 -3.96
CA LEU A 150 7.80 5.13 -4.66
C LEU A 150 7.46 5.16 -6.15
N ALA A 151 6.28 5.68 -6.51
CA ALA A 151 5.89 5.83 -7.90
C ALA A 151 6.81 6.82 -8.64
N LEU A 152 7.10 7.98 -8.04
CA LEU A 152 8.02 8.97 -8.60
C LEU A 152 9.44 8.44 -8.71
N LEU A 153 9.94 7.72 -7.70
CA LEU A 153 11.24 7.07 -7.74
C LEU A 153 11.32 6.03 -8.86
N ALA A 154 10.23 5.32 -9.12
CA ALA A 154 10.16 4.30 -10.15
C ALA A 154 10.21 4.89 -11.58
N VAL A 155 9.58 6.05 -11.82
CA VAL A 155 9.48 6.66 -13.16
C VAL A 155 10.58 7.68 -13.46
N ALA A 156 11.13 8.29 -12.42
CA ALA A 156 12.13 9.35 -12.51
C ALA A 156 13.28 9.14 -11.50
N PRO A 157 13.97 7.96 -11.50
CA PRO A 157 14.95 7.63 -10.47
C PRO A 157 16.13 8.62 -10.44
N GLY A 158 16.57 9.14 -11.60
CA GLY A 158 17.66 10.09 -11.69
C GLY A 158 17.31 11.46 -11.10
N GLU A 159 16.09 11.91 -11.33
CA GLU A 159 15.59 13.22 -10.90
C GLU A 159 15.09 13.20 -9.45
N TYR A 160 14.56 12.06 -9.00
CA TYR A 160 13.86 11.96 -7.72
C TYR A 160 14.68 11.32 -6.58
N ALA A 161 15.78 10.62 -6.87
CA ALA A 161 16.54 9.90 -5.84
C ALA A 161 17.02 10.80 -4.68
N LEU A 162 17.40 12.04 -4.95
CA LEU A 162 17.79 13.00 -3.91
C LEU A 162 16.60 13.47 -3.06
N ASN A 163 15.46 13.72 -3.68
CA ASN A 163 14.23 14.12 -3.00
C ASN A 163 13.67 12.98 -2.16
N PHE A 164 13.80 11.73 -2.64
CA PHE A 164 13.34 10.54 -1.92
C PHE A 164 14.01 10.38 -0.55
N LEU A 165 15.26 10.80 -0.43
CA LEU A 165 16.05 10.73 0.81
C LEU A 165 15.90 12.00 1.67
N ALA A 166 15.22 13.03 1.17
CA ALA A 166 14.98 14.26 1.93
C ALA A 166 14.09 13.96 3.14
N VAL A 167 14.51 14.41 4.30
CA VAL A 167 13.83 14.19 5.59
C VAL A 167 12.84 15.34 5.90
N ASP A 168 12.98 16.47 5.20
CA ASP A 168 12.17 17.66 5.42
C ASP A 168 10.96 17.65 4.48
N ASP A 169 9.83 17.11 4.99
CA ASP A 169 8.59 16.98 4.23
C ASP A 169 7.86 18.31 4.02
N ASP A 170 8.10 19.35 4.85
CA ASP A 170 7.37 20.62 4.79
C ASP A 170 7.48 21.33 3.43
N ASN A 171 8.58 21.12 2.72
CA ASN A 171 8.82 21.73 1.40
C ASN A 171 8.84 20.70 0.25
N LEU A 172 8.71 19.43 0.53
CA LEU A 172 8.91 18.37 -0.47
C LEU A 172 7.91 18.50 -1.63
N CYS A 173 6.62 18.67 -1.34
CA CYS A 173 5.59 18.84 -2.36
C CYS A 173 5.88 20.05 -3.29
N ALA A 174 6.37 21.18 -2.73
CA ALA A 174 6.73 22.34 -3.51
C ALA A 174 7.97 22.12 -4.39
N VAL A 175 8.92 21.33 -3.91
CA VAL A 175 10.12 20.93 -4.69
C VAL A 175 9.70 19.99 -5.83
N GLU A 176 8.91 18.97 -5.54
CA GLU A 176 8.37 18.03 -6.51
C GLU A 176 7.58 18.75 -7.59
N GLN A 177 6.67 19.64 -7.21
CA GLN A 177 5.86 20.40 -8.17
C GLN A 177 6.73 21.26 -9.12
N ARG A 178 7.82 21.85 -8.61
CA ARG A 178 8.74 22.67 -9.43
C ARG A 178 9.63 21.83 -10.35
N THR A 179 10.07 20.66 -9.88
CA THR A 179 11.06 19.83 -10.61
C THR A 179 10.41 18.79 -11.51
N LEU A 180 9.26 18.27 -11.08
CA LEU A 180 8.57 17.15 -11.72
C LEU A 180 7.18 17.50 -12.26
N SER A 181 6.67 18.70 -11.96
CA SER A 181 5.31 19.15 -12.27
C SER A 181 4.19 18.26 -11.70
N ILE A 182 4.51 17.47 -10.70
CA ILE A 182 3.59 16.62 -9.94
C ILE A 182 4.16 16.36 -8.57
N SER A 183 3.30 16.36 -7.54
CA SER A 183 3.67 16.01 -6.17
C SER A 183 3.46 14.51 -5.88
N HIS A 184 4.08 14.01 -4.82
CA HIS A 184 3.87 12.61 -4.42
C HIS A 184 2.43 12.32 -3.95
N PRO A 185 1.67 13.24 -3.30
CA PRO A 185 0.26 13.00 -3.03
C PRO A 185 -0.55 12.77 -4.31
N GLU A 186 -0.34 13.61 -5.34
CA GLU A 186 -1.02 13.45 -6.64
C GLU A 186 -0.64 12.13 -7.33
N ALA A 187 0.65 11.78 -7.35
CA ALA A 187 1.14 10.54 -7.95
C ALA A 187 0.62 9.30 -7.18
N GLY A 188 0.54 9.39 -5.86
CA GLY A 188 0.05 8.34 -4.98
C GLY A 188 -1.46 8.10 -5.13
N ALA A 189 -2.25 9.17 -5.10
CA ALA A 189 -3.69 9.09 -5.32
C ALA A 189 -4.02 8.45 -6.68
N TRP A 190 -3.36 8.92 -7.73
CA TRP A 190 -3.50 8.32 -9.07
C TRP A 190 -3.14 6.83 -9.09
N LEU A 191 -2.10 6.41 -8.37
CA LEU A 191 -1.70 5.01 -8.28
C LEU A 191 -2.75 4.17 -7.54
N VAL A 192 -3.28 4.67 -6.43
CA VAL A 192 -4.33 4.02 -5.63
C VAL A 192 -5.60 3.83 -6.46
N GLU A 193 -6.02 4.84 -7.21
CA GLU A 193 -7.14 4.75 -8.16
C GLU A 193 -6.88 3.70 -9.25
N ARG A 194 -5.67 3.69 -9.82
CA ARG A 194 -5.29 2.70 -10.85
C ARG A 194 -5.28 1.27 -10.32
N TRP A 195 -5.05 1.08 -9.02
CA TRP A 195 -5.18 -0.21 -8.36
C TRP A 195 -6.62 -0.57 -7.99
N ASN A 196 -7.58 0.30 -8.36
CA ASN A 196 -9.00 0.14 -8.06
C ASN A 196 -9.27 -0.07 -6.56
N LEU A 197 -8.53 0.65 -5.71
CA LEU A 197 -8.79 0.73 -4.29
C LEU A 197 -9.88 1.76 -3.99
N ASP A 198 -10.37 1.78 -2.75
CA ASP A 198 -11.42 2.70 -2.32
C ASP A 198 -11.06 4.18 -2.54
N SER A 199 -12.05 5.01 -2.91
CA SER A 199 -11.88 6.46 -3.04
C SER A 199 -11.41 7.12 -1.75
N PHE A 200 -11.84 6.61 -0.59
CA PHE A 200 -11.35 7.07 0.71
C PHE A 200 -9.82 6.97 0.82
N LEU A 201 -9.23 5.87 0.32
CA LEU A 201 -7.77 5.71 0.33
C LEU A 201 -7.09 6.67 -0.64
N ALA A 202 -7.69 6.90 -1.83
CA ALA A 202 -7.16 7.85 -2.80
C ALA A 202 -7.18 9.28 -2.24
N ASP A 203 -8.29 9.70 -1.64
CA ASP A 203 -8.44 11.01 -0.98
C ASP A 203 -7.48 11.15 0.20
N SER A 204 -7.35 10.12 1.03
CA SER A 204 -6.41 10.12 2.16
C SER A 204 -4.96 10.32 1.70
N VAL A 205 -4.57 9.71 0.58
CA VAL A 205 -3.25 9.89 -0.01
C VAL A 205 -3.11 11.28 -0.63
N LEU A 206 -4.15 11.79 -1.29
CA LEU A 206 -4.10 13.10 -1.96
C LEU A 206 -3.95 14.26 -0.95
N TYR A 207 -4.64 14.18 0.18
CA TYR A 207 -4.78 15.29 1.13
C TYR A 207 -4.00 15.12 2.44
N HIS A 208 -3.05 14.18 2.51
CA HIS A 208 -2.36 13.89 3.78
C HIS A 208 -1.43 15.01 4.28
N HIS A 209 -1.15 15.99 3.46
CA HIS A 209 -0.42 17.22 3.83
C HIS A 209 -1.32 18.45 4.08
N GLU A 210 -2.66 18.31 4.02
CA GLU A 210 -3.61 19.41 4.21
C GLU A 210 -4.23 19.51 5.62
#